data_484e44086bdbd8381c13b96a7b63d988
#
_entry.id   484e44086bdbd8381c13b96a7b63d988
#
_cell.length_a   1.000
_cell.length_b   1.000
_cell.length_c   1.000
_cell.angle_alpha   90.00
_cell.angle_beta   90.00
_cell.angle_gamma   90.00
#
_symmetry.space_group_name_H-M   'P 1'
#
loop_
_entity.id
_entity.type
_entity.pdbx_description
1 polymer ?
#
loop_
_entity_poly.entity_id
_entity_poly.type
_entity_poly.pdbx_seq_one_letter_code
_entity_poly.pdbx_strand_id
1 'polypeptide(L)'
;MNIYEETKFIMKKYNVHANKKLGQNFLFDEQALDTIANEVTLEDTIIEIGPGLGTLTAILLQKAKKVIAVELDPKMVEIISERFKMYDNIEIINEDILKLNINKLAPKAKVVANLPYYITTSIVTELIKANITDITILIQKEVAERICAKPGDKKAGAITYFVNYYADAEIVTNVSKDSFIPAPEVESSIVRIKKLPEPRIKVKNEELLFKLIKENFTKRRKTITNSLSQSIPKNKLLEILSELGLPESTRGEELSLEIFAKIADLC
;
A
#
# COMPACT_ATOMS: atom_id res chain seq x y z
N MET A 1 -0.29 -23.00 -22.80
CA MET A 1 0.89 -22.69 -21.97
C MET A 1 0.33 -22.08 -20.69
N ASN A 2 0.72 -22.60 -19.52
CA ASN A 2 0.30 -22.00 -18.26
C ASN A 2 1.13 -20.75 -17.95
N ILE A 3 0.69 -19.92 -16.97
CA ILE A 3 1.32 -18.64 -16.66
C ILE A 3 2.79 -18.82 -16.20
N TYR A 4 3.11 -19.89 -15.49
CA TYR A 4 4.49 -20.20 -15.09
C TYR A 4 5.41 -20.42 -16.30
N GLU A 5 4.97 -21.22 -17.25
CA GLU A 5 5.74 -21.47 -18.50
C GLU A 5 5.87 -20.23 -19.34
N GLU A 6 4.78 -19.42 -19.44
CA GLU A 6 4.80 -18.13 -20.13
C GLU A 6 5.80 -17.17 -19.49
N THR A 7 5.77 -17.03 -18.16
CA THR A 7 6.71 -16.18 -17.42
C THR A 7 8.16 -16.58 -17.71
N LYS A 8 8.48 -17.89 -17.64
CA LYS A 8 9.81 -18.39 -17.98
C LYS A 8 10.19 -18.16 -19.44
N PHE A 9 9.26 -18.35 -20.34
CA PHE A 9 9.49 -18.10 -21.77
C PHE A 9 9.83 -16.62 -22.02
N ILE A 10 9.08 -15.69 -21.42
CA ILE A 10 9.31 -14.25 -21.53
C ILE A 10 10.68 -13.89 -20.95
N MET A 11 10.99 -14.37 -19.74
CA MET A 11 12.30 -14.14 -19.13
C MET A 11 13.44 -14.62 -20.04
N LYS A 12 13.32 -15.80 -20.66
CA LYS A 12 14.31 -16.33 -21.58
C LYS A 12 14.39 -15.52 -22.89
N LYS A 13 13.23 -15.21 -23.50
CA LYS A 13 13.14 -14.45 -24.77
C LYS A 13 13.85 -13.10 -24.67
N TYR A 14 13.63 -12.38 -23.57
CA TYR A 14 14.18 -11.03 -23.36
C TYR A 14 15.46 -10.99 -22.53
N ASN A 15 16.02 -12.16 -22.19
CA ASN A 15 17.20 -12.32 -21.33
C ASN A 15 17.05 -11.51 -20.01
N VAL A 16 15.91 -11.69 -19.33
CA VAL A 16 15.58 -10.98 -18.09
C VAL A 16 16.08 -11.76 -16.88
N HIS A 17 16.79 -11.06 -16.02
CA HIS A 17 17.10 -11.49 -14.66
C HIS A 17 16.43 -10.54 -13.68
N ALA A 18 15.72 -11.07 -12.68
CA ALA A 18 15.03 -10.26 -11.68
C ALA A 18 16.02 -9.32 -10.95
N ASN A 19 15.71 -8.05 -10.95
CA ASN A 19 16.52 -7.03 -10.30
C ASN A 19 16.17 -6.95 -8.80
N LYS A 20 17.03 -7.53 -7.94
CA LYS A 20 16.85 -7.52 -6.48
C LYS A 20 16.76 -6.10 -5.90
N LYS A 21 17.45 -5.12 -6.48
CA LYS A 21 17.39 -3.72 -6.01
C LYS A 21 16.03 -3.08 -6.23
N LEU A 22 15.28 -3.54 -7.23
CA LEU A 22 13.93 -3.12 -7.52
C LEU A 22 12.87 -4.03 -6.90
N GLY A 23 13.28 -5.04 -6.12
CA GLY A 23 12.37 -5.97 -5.45
C GLY A 23 11.53 -6.82 -6.42
N GLN A 24 12.04 -7.10 -7.63
CA GLN A 24 11.31 -7.83 -8.65
C GLN A 24 11.08 -9.29 -8.26
N ASN A 25 9.81 -9.67 -8.11
CA ASN A 25 9.31 -11.02 -7.92
C ASN A 25 8.08 -11.18 -8.82
N PHE A 26 8.20 -11.95 -9.90
CA PHE A 26 7.16 -12.08 -10.92
C PHE A 26 6.13 -13.12 -10.47
N LEU A 27 4.91 -12.68 -10.22
CA LEU A 27 3.78 -13.53 -9.83
C LEU A 27 3.31 -14.35 -11.04
N PHE A 28 3.13 -15.67 -10.83
CA PHE A 28 2.61 -16.59 -11.85
C PHE A 28 1.44 -17.46 -11.36
N ASP A 29 0.97 -17.25 -10.15
CA ASP A 29 -0.17 -17.95 -9.56
C ASP A 29 -1.48 -17.39 -10.13
N GLU A 30 -2.18 -18.20 -10.94
CA GLU A 30 -3.42 -17.81 -11.63
C GLU A 30 -4.51 -17.39 -10.64
N GLN A 31 -4.67 -18.13 -9.54
CA GLN A 31 -5.67 -17.84 -8.53
C GLN A 31 -5.41 -16.50 -7.83
N ALA A 32 -4.15 -16.22 -7.52
CA ALA A 32 -3.75 -14.95 -6.92
C ALA A 32 -3.99 -13.78 -7.91
N LEU A 33 -3.60 -13.94 -9.17
CA LEU A 33 -3.81 -12.95 -10.23
C LEU A 33 -5.31 -12.65 -10.46
N ASP A 34 -6.14 -13.69 -10.52
CA ASP A 34 -7.59 -13.54 -10.64
C ASP A 34 -8.18 -12.84 -9.42
N THR A 35 -7.71 -13.18 -8.21
CA THR A 35 -8.15 -12.55 -6.97
C THR A 35 -7.83 -11.06 -6.94
N ILE A 36 -6.63 -10.65 -7.38
CA ILE A 36 -6.22 -9.24 -7.46
C ILE A 36 -7.11 -8.48 -8.47
N ALA A 37 -7.44 -9.10 -9.60
CA ALA A 37 -8.22 -8.48 -10.67
C ALA A 37 -9.74 -8.71 -10.54
N ASN A 38 -10.22 -9.31 -9.46
CA ASN A 38 -11.62 -9.76 -9.34
C ASN A 38 -12.65 -8.62 -9.38
N GLU A 39 -12.31 -7.44 -8.84
CA GLU A 39 -13.24 -6.30 -8.78
C GLU A 39 -13.04 -5.29 -9.92
N VAL A 40 -12.28 -5.66 -10.93
CA VAL A 40 -12.08 -4.84 -12.13
C VAL A 40 -13.19 -5.11 -13.12
N THR A 41 -13.78 -4.03 -13.65
CA THR A 41 -14.88 -4.08 -14.63
C THR A 41 -14.54 -3.26 -15.88
N LEU A 42 -15.29 -3.46 -16.97
CA LEU A 42 -15.10 -2.74 -18.22
C LEU A 42 -15.37 -1.23 -18.16
N GLU A 43 -15.86 -0.74 -17.04
CA GLU A 43 -16.04 0.71 -16.79
C GLU A 43 -14.84 1.35 -16.11
N ASP A 44 -13.93 0.53 -15.56
CA ASP A 44 -12.84 1.01 -14.71
C ASP A 44 -11.63 1.51 -15.52
N THR A 45 -11.05 2.61 -15.07
CA THR A 45 -9.66 2.97 -15.38
C THR A 45 -8.78 2.46 -14.26
N ILE A 46 -7.77 1.67 -14.60
CA ILE A 46 -6.85 1.04 -13.65
C ILE A 46 -5.48 1.71 -13.74
N ILE A 47 -4.91 2.03 -12.60
CA ILE A 47 -3.47 2.31 -12.47
C ILE A 47 -2.81 1.02 -11.97
N GLU A 48 -1.98 0.41 -12.79
CA GLU A 48 -1.12 -0.70 -12.41
C GLU A 48 0.27 -0.18 -12.08
N ILE A 49 0.77 -0.49 -10.88
CA ILE A 49 2.09 -0.06 -10.42
C ILE A 49 3.05 -1.25 -10.47
N GLY A 50 4.15 -1.11 -11.20
CA GLY A 50 5.15 -2.14 -11.36
C GLY A 50 4.64 -3.37 -12.13
N PRO A 51 4.15 -3.21 -13.37
CA PRO A 51 3.64 -4.34 -14.18
C PRO A 51 4.70 -5.43 -14.44
N GLY A 52 5.98 -5.09 -14.38
CA GLY A 52 7.07 -6.03 -14.59
C GLY A 52 6.99 -6.73 -15.95
N LEU A 53 6.84 -8.06 -15.98
CA LEU A 53 6.68 -8.82 -17.22
C LEU A 53 5.28 -8.69 -17.84
N GLY A 54 4.33 -8.03 -17.16
CA GLY A 54 2.98 -7.79 -17.64
C GLY A 54 2.02 -8.98 -17.44
N THR A 55 2.26 -9.84 -16.47
CA THR A 55 1.38 -10.99 -16.21
C THR A 55 0.01 -10.52 -15.71
N LEU A 56 -0.02 -9.60 -14.74
CA LEU A 56 -1.24 -8.99 -14.26
C LEU A 56 -1.84 -8.06 -15.31
N THR A 57 -1.02 -7.29 -16.02
CA THR A 57 -1.44 -6.40 -17.12
C THR A 57 -2.29 -7.14 -18.15
N ALA A 58 -1.89 -8.36 -18.55
CA ALA A 58 -2.61 -9.17 -19.54
C ALA A 58 -4.06 -9.47 -19.10
N ILE A 59 -4.29 -9.68 -17.81
CA ILE A 59 -5.64 -9.91 -17.25
C ILE A 59 -6.41 -8.58 -17.16
N LEU A 60 -5.75 -7.52 -16.70
CA LEU A 60 -6.37 -6.20 -16.56
C LEU A 60 -6.86 -5.65 -17.91
N LEU A 61 -6.10 -5.84 -18.99
CA LEU A 61 -6.46 -5.39 -20.34
C LEU A 61 -7.75 -6.04 -20.88
N GLN A 62 -8.08 -7.23 -20.39
CA GLN A 62 -9.33 -7.92 -20.78
C GLN A 62 -10.53 -7.48 -19.93
N LYS A 63 -10.29 -6.95 -18.73
CA LYS A 63 -11.33 -6.64 -17.74
C LYS A 63 -11.59 -5.13 -17.61
N ALA A 64 -10.61 -4.28 -17.91
CA ALA A 64 -10.69 -2.84 -17.69
C ALA A 64 -10.99 -2.05 -18.96
N LYS A 65 -11.62 -0.90 -18.80
CA LYS A 65 -11.77 0.11 -19.85
C LYS A 65 -10.42 0.65 -20.32
N LYS A 66 -9.55 0.96 -19.37
CA LYS A 66 -8.20 1.48 -19.61
C LYS A 66 -7.26 1.03 -18.51
N VAL A 67 -6.04 0.68 -18.90
CA VAL A 67 -4.91 0.38 -17.99
C VAL A 67 -3.83 1.43 -18.18
N ILE A 68 -3.41 2.07 -17.09
CA ILE A 68 -2.25 2.96 -17.05
C ILE A 68 -1.17 2.22 -16.25
N ALA A 69 -0.20 1.69 -16.94
CA ALA A 69 0.90 0.90 -16.38
C ALA A 69 2.10 1.80 -16.07
N VAL A 70 2.41 1.98 -14.79
CA VAL A 70 3.55 2.80 -14.34
C VAL A 70 4.70 1.89 -13.94
N GLU A 71 5.81 1.97 -14.67
CA GLU A 71 6.98 1.10 -14.48
C GLU A 71 8.29 1.91 -14.38
N LEU A 72 9.07 1.58 -13.37
CA LEU A 72 10.35 2.24 -13.12
C LEU A 72 11.48 1.67 -13.99
N ASP A 73 11.46 0.36 -14.24
CA ASP A 73 12.52 -0.34 -15.00
C ASP A 73 12.32 -0.19 -16.52
N PRO A 74 13.18 0.55 -17.23
CA PRO A 74 13.06 0.73 -18.69
C PRO A 74 13.04 -0.61 -19.46
N LYS A 75 13.71 -1.66 -18.93
CA LYS A 75 13.71 -2.98 -19.57
C LYS A 75 12.33 -3.62 -19.51
N MET A 76 11.63 -3.47 -18.39
CA MET A 76 10.23 -3.95 -18.27
C MET A 76 9.31 -3.15 -19.18
N VAL A 77 9.50 -1.82 -19.26
CA VAL A 77 8.76 -0.95 -20.20
C VAL A 77 8.90 -1.43 -21.66
N GLU A 78 10.11 -1.75 -22.11
CA GLU A 78 10.37 -2.32 -23.45
C GLU A 78 9.55 -3.60 -23.67
N ILE A 79 9.58 -4.51 -22.69
CA ILE A 79 8.90 -5.80 -22.78
C ILE A 79 7.38 -5.64 -22.86
N ILE A 80 6.78 -4.87 -21.96
CA ILE A 80 5.32 -4.69 -21.94
C ILE A 80 4.84 -3.89 -23.15
N SER A 81 5.63 -2.95 -23.66
CA SER A 81 5.32 -2.22 -24.90
C SER A 81 5.27 -3.15 -26.12
N GLU A 82 6.22 -4.08 -26.24
CA GLU A 82 6.19 -5.09 -27.32
C GLU A 82 5.05 -6.09 -27.15
N ARG A 83 4.83 -6.56 -25.91
CA ARG A 83 3.80 -7.57 -25.62
C ARG A 83 2.38 -7.05 -25.89
N PHE A 84 2.13 -5.81 -25.55
CA PHE A 84 0.77 -5.24 -25.61
C PHE A 84 0.55 -4.22 -26.72
N LYS A 85 1.44 -4.15 -27.70
CA LYS A 85 1.36 -3.21 -28.83
C LYS A 85 0.05 -3.27 -29.64
N MET A 86 -0.69 -4.37 -29.56
CA MET A 86 -1.96 -4.56 -30.27
C MET A 86 -3.18 -4.15 -29.44
N TYR A 87 -3.00 -3.71 -28.19
CA TYR A 87 -4.06 -3.25 -27.31
C TYR A 87 -4.17 -1.73 -27.38
N ASP A 88 -5.38 -1.24 -27.56
CA ASP A 88 -5.64 0.21 -27.64
C ASP A 88 -5.97 0.82 -26.28
N ASN A 89 -6.22 -0.03 -25.26
CA ASN A 89 -6.62 0.38 -23.92
C ASN A 89 -5.48 0.38 -22.90
N ILE A 90 -4.20 0.46 -23.34
CA ILE A 90 -3.05 0.57 -22.45
C ILE A 90 -2.29 1.88 -22.68
N GLU A 91 -1.88 2.50 -21.57
CA GLU A 91 -0.90 3.59 -21.55
C GLU A 91 0.25 3.18 -20.65
N ILE A 92 1.48 3.24 -21.15
CA ILE A 92 2.69 2.83 -20.41
C ILE A 92 3.50 4.07 -20.08
N ILE A 93 3.83 4.25 -18.80
CA ILE A 93 4.58 5.38 -18.29
C ILE A 93 5.86 4.87 -17.62
N ASN A 94 7.02 5.29 -18.13
CA ASN A 94 8.30 4.98 -17.53
C ASN A 94 8.68 6.06 -16.51
N GLU A 95 8.25 5.90 -15.28
CA GLU A 95 8.54 6.85 -14.19
C GLU A 95 8.37 6.18 -12.83
N ASP A 96 8.93 6.80 -11.80
CA ASP A 96 8.68 6.47 -10.41
C ASP A 96 7.27 6.93 -10.00
N ILE A 97 6.43 6.01 -9.55
CA ILE A 97 5.06 6.31 -9.10
C ILE A 97 5.03 7.40 -8.01
N LEU A 98 6.04 7.45 -7.14
CA LEU A 98 6.13 8.45 -6.08
C LEU A 98 6.44 9.87 -6.57
N LYS A 99 6.85 10.03 -7.85
CA LYS A 99 7.07 11.34 -8.48
C LYS A 99 5.89 11.80 -9.31
N LEU A 100 4.95 10.91 -9.61
CA LEU A 100 3.78 11.22 -10.42
C LEU A 100 2.67 11.89 -9.60
N ASN A 101 2.00 12.84 -10.19
CA ASN A 101 0.77 13.37 -9.64
C ASN A 101 -0.41 12.48 -10.03
N ILE A 102 -0.73 11.52 -9.17
CA ILE A 102 -1.80 10.52 -9.40
C ILE A 102 -3.15 11.20 -9.67
N ASN A 103 -3.44 12.33 -9.03
CA ASN A 103 -4.69 13.07 -9.22
C ASN A 103 -4.85 13.64 -10.62
N LYS A 104 -3.73 13.97 -11.29
CA LYS A 104 -3.72 14.43 -12.69
C LYS A 104 -3.69 13.27 -13.66
N LEU A 105 -3.10 12.14 -13.27
CA LEU A 105 -2.95 10.96 -14.12
C LEU A 105 -4.31 10.31 -14.43
N ALA A 106 -5.06 9.97 -13.40
CA ALA A 106 -6.38 9.35 -13.56
C ALA A 106 -7.24 9.57 -12.30
N PRO A 107 -7.98 10.67 -12.22
CA PRO A 107 -8.88 10.89 -11.09
C PRO A 107 -9.99 9.81 -11.07
N LYS A 108 -10.30 9.30 -9.88
CA LYS A 108 -11.25 8.21 -9.64
C LYS A 108 -10.88 6.86 -10.25
N ALA A 109 -9.62 6.64 -10.62
CA ALA A 109 -9.14 5.33 -11.00
C ALA A 109 -9.14 4.37 -9.80
N LYS A 110 -9.15 3.07 -10.09
CA LYS A 110 -8.76 2.02 -9.13
C LYS A 110 -7.26 1.73 -9.29
N VAL A 111 -6.63 1.31 -8.21
CA VAL A 111 -5.24 0.85 -8.24
C VAL A 111 -5.21 -0.65 -8.04
N VAL A 112 -4.55 -1.36 -8.95
CA VAL A 112 -4.36 -2.81 -8.89
C VAL A 112 -2.88 -3.10 -9.14
N ALA A 113 -2.18 -3.75 -8.18
CA ALA A 113 -0.74 -3.92 -8.30
C ALA A 113 -0.16 -5.07 -7.47
N ASN A 114 0.93 -5.66 -7.97
CA ASN A 114 1.89 -6.43 -7.18
C ASN A 114 3.03 -5.47 -6.79
N LEU A 115 2.98 -4.89 -5.59
CA LEU A 115 3.87 -3.80 -5.20
C LEU A 115 5.29 -4.26 -4.85
N PRO A 116 6.32 -3.47 -5.21
CA PRO A 116 7.67 -3.69 -4.71
C PRO A 116 7.72 -3.54 -3.18
N TYR A 117 8.29 -4.52 -2.47
CA TYR A 117 8.20 -4.60 -1.01
C TYR A 117 8.89 -3.45 -0.28
N TYR A 118 10.02 -2.94 -0.83
CA TYR A 118 10.84 -1.92 -0.17
C TYR A 118 10.20 -0.52 -0.08
N ILE A 119 9.16 -0.24 -0.89
CA ILE A 119 8.47 1.07 -0.95
C ILE A 119 6.96 0.98 -0.70
N THR A 120 6.44 -0.20 -0.32
CA THR A 120 5.00 -0.45 -0.16
C THR A 120 4.32 0.61 0.72
N THR A 121 4.88 0.90 1.91
CA THR A 121 4.28 1.86 2.85
C THR A 121 4.19 3.27 2.26
N SER A 122 5.22 3.71 1.54
CA SER A 122 5.24 5.02 0.88
C SER A 122 4.17 5.10 -0.22
N ILE A 123 4.09 4.06 -1.07
CA ILE A 123 3.08 3.98 -2.13
C ILE A 123 1.67 4.02 -1.54
N VAL A 124 1.36 3.16 -0.55
CA VAL A 124 0.03 3.12 0.09
C VAL A 124 -0.35 4.47 0.68
N THR A 125 0.61 5.17 1.31
CA THR A 125 0.37 6.51 1.87
C THR A 125 -0.03 7.52 0.78
N GLU A 126 0.68 7.54 -0.35
CA GLU A 126 0.37 8.45 -1.46
C GLU A 126 -0.95 8.09 -2.15
N LEU A 127 -1.23 6.79 -2.33
CA LEU A 127 -2.48 6.33 -2.92
C LEU A 127 -3.71 6.72 -2.09
N ILE A 128 -3.62 6.58 -0.77
CA ILE A 128 -4.73 6.96 0.13
C ILE A 128 -5.02 8.46 0.06
N LYS A 129 -4.00 9.30 -0.09
CA LYS A 129 -4.17 10.77 -0.26
C LYS A 129 -4.71 11.15 -1.64
N ALA A 130 -4.45 10.33 -2.64
CA ALA A 130 -4.87 10.61 -4.02
C ALA A 130 -6.39 10.46 -4.22
N ASN A 131 -6.91 11.08 -5.27
CA ASN A 131 -8.32 10.94 -5.68
C ASN A 131 -8.51 9.66 -6.51
N ILE A 132 -8.38 8.52 -5.84
CA ILE A 132 -8.66 7.18 -6.37
C ILE A 132 -9.79 6.55 -5.56
N THR A 133 -10.44 5.51 -6.07
CA THR A 133 -11.60 4.89 -5.41
C THR A 133 -11.21 3.70 -4.55
N ASP A 134 -10.57 2.70 -5.15
CA ASP A 134 -10.23 1.42 -4.52
C ASP A 134 -8.77 1.06 -4.80
N ILE A 135 -8.16 0.34 -3.87
CA ILE A 135 -6.79 -0.17 -3.98
C ILE A 135 -6.82 -1.66 -3.69
N THR A 136 -6.41 -2.49 -4.66
CA THR A 136 -6.18 -3.93 -4.46
C THR A 136 -4.73 -4.23 -4.76
N ILE A 137 -3.99 -4.61 -3.75
CA ILE A 137 -2.52 -4.77 -3.83
C ILE A 137 -2.05 -6.08 -3.22
N LEU A 138 -1.03 -6.66 -3.85
CA LEU A 138 -0.26 -7.75 -3.30
C LEU A 138 1.01 -7.20 -2.65
N ILE A 139 1.23 -7.52 -1.38
CA ILE A 139 2.31 -7.00 -0.55
C ILE A 139 2.82 -8.07 0.42
N GLN A 140 3.95 -7.82 1.09
CA GLN A 140 4.44 -8.72 2.15
C GLN A 140 3.40 -8.92 3.25
N LYS A 141 3.23 -10.16 3.72
CA LYS A 141 2.24 -10.54 4.74
C LYS A 141 2.35 -9.71 6.03
N GLU A 142 3.56 -9.46 6.52
CA GLU A 142 3.75 -8.64 7.73
C GLU A 142 3.25 -7.21 7.53
N VAL A 143 3.49 -6.63 6.33
CA VAL A 143 3.02 -5.28 6.00
C VAL A 143 1.51 -5.27 5.84
N ALA A 144 0.92 -6.29 5.23
CA ALA A 144 -0.53 -6.48 5.11
C ALA A 144 -1.20 -6.57 6.50
N GLU A 145 -0.66 -7.41 7.39
CA GLU A 145 -1.15 -7.55 8.76
C GLU A 145 -1.09 -6.22 9.53
N ARG A 146 -0.03 -5.41 9.29
CA ARG A 146 0.12 -4.10 9.92
C ARG A 146 -0.86 -3.07 9.36
N ILE A 147 -1.09 -3.07 8.05
CA ILE A 147 -2.07 -2.18 7.40
C ILE A 147 -3.50 -2.49 7.87
N CYS A 148 -3.85 -3.77 7.96
CA CYS A 148 -5.19 -4.23 8.31
C CYS A 148 -5.42 -4.39 9.81
N ALA A 149 -4.41 -4.18 10.67
CA ALA A 149 -4.57 -4.19 12.12
C ALA A 149 -5.49 -3.05 12.58
N LYS A 150 -6.06 -3.18 13.77
CA LYS A 150 -6.78 -2.07 14.43
C LYS A 150 -5.80 -1.22 15.23
N PRO A 151 -6.03 0.12 15.34
CA PRO A 151 -5.33 0.95 16.31
C PRO A 151 -5.38 0.35 17.71
N GLY A 152 -4.23 0.25 18.39
CA GLY A 152 -4.12 -0.41 19.69
C GLY A 152 -3.73 -1.89 19.66
N ASP A 153 -3.78 -2.54 18.51
CA ASP A 153 -3.35 -3.94 18.38
C ASP A 153 -1.82 -4.08 18.43
N LYS A 154 -1.34 -5.26 18.87
CA LYS A 154 0.11 -5.59 18.91
C LYS A 154 0.81 -5.48 17.55
N LYS A 155 0.10 -5.73 16.45
CA LYS A 155 0.64 -5.63 15.08
C LYS A 155 0.55 -4.21 14.53
N ALA A 156 -0.12 -3.28 15.21
CA ALA A 156 -0.30 -1.92 14.73
C ALA A 156 1.04 -1.18 14.59
N GLY A 157 1.10 -0.30 13.63
CA GLY A 157 2.19 0.63 13.36
C GLY A 157 1.63 1.99 12.91
N ALA A 158 2.46 2.97 12.66
CA ALA A 158 1.97 4.28 12.22
C ALA A 158 1.07 4.20 10.97
N ILE A 159 1.38 3.29 10.03
CA ILE A 159 0.56 3.06 8.84
C ILE A 159 -0.84 2.53 9.17
N THR A 160 -1.01 1.76 10.23
CA THR A 160 -2.31 1.28 10.70
C THR A 160 -3.26 2.44 11.00
N TYR A 161 -2.77 3.41 11.75
CA TYR A 161 -3.56 4.60 12.13
C TYR A 161 -3.87 5.48 10.93
N PHE A 162 -2.90 5.62 10.03
CA PHE A 162 -3.08 6.38 8.80
C PHE A 162 -4.16 5.74 7.90
N VAL A 163 -4.06 4.44 7.65
CA VAL A 163 -5.06 3.72 6.86
C VAL A 163 -6.42 3.76 7.56
N ASN A 164 -6.49 3.46 8.87
CA ASN A 164 -7.74 3.46 9.62
C ASN A 164 -8.43 4.82 9.64
N TYR A 165 -7.68 5.92 9.58
CA TYR A 165 -8.24 7.28 9.53
C TYR A 165 -8.97 7.55 8.21
N TYR A 166 -8.45 7.08 7.07
CA TYR A 166 -8.96 7.40 5.73
C TYR A 166 -9.70 6.26 5.03
N ALA A 167 -9.57 5.02 5.49
CA ALA A 167 -10.01 3.85 4.75
C ALA A 167 -10.37 2.67 5.65
N ASP A 168 -11.07 1.71 5.07
CA ASP A 168 -11.16 0.33 5.56
C ASP A 168 -10.20 -0.55 4.78
N ALA A 169 -9.48 -1.43 5.47
CA ALA A 169 -8.55 -2.36 4.87
C ALA A 169 -8.78 -3.78 5.37
N GLU A 170 -8.71 -4.75 4.44
CA GLU A 170 -8.86 -6.18 4.76
C GLU A 170 -7.85 -7.03 3.98
N ILE A 171 -7.40 -8.12 4.59
CA ILE A 171 -6.65 -9.16 3.91
C ILE A 171 -7.65 -10.07 3.22
N VAL A 172 -7.59 -10.12 1.88
CA VAL A 172 -8.46 -10.98 1.06
C VAL A 172 -7.98 -12.43 1.11
N THR A 173 -6.68 -12.67 0.89
CA THR A 173 -6.05 -13.99 0.96
C THR A 173 -4.54 -13.88 1.12
N ASN A 174 -3.92 -14.98 1.55
CA ASN A 174 -2.46 -15.12 1.57
C ASN A 174 -1.97 -15.79 0.29
N VAL A 175 -0.77 -15.42 -0.15
CA VAL A 175 -0.11 -15.95 -1.34
C VAL A 175 1.25 -16.53 -0.95
N SER A 176 1.48 -17.80 -1.31
CA SER A 176 2.75 -18.48 -1.02
C SER A 176 3.91 -17.80 -1.74
N LYS A 177 5.08 -17.79 -1.11
CA LYS A 177 6.33 -17.37 -1.76
C LYS A 177 6.66 -18.21 -3.01
N ASP A 178 6.18 -19.44 -3.09
CA ASP A 178 6.40 -20.34 -4.22
C ASP A 178 5.55 -19.96 -5.46
N SER A 179 4.67 -18.97 -5.33
CA SER A 179 3.89 -18.38 -6.42
C SER A 179 4.66 -17.36 -7.27
N PHE A 180 5.96 -17.15 -7.01
CA PHE A 180 6.78 -16.11 -7.65
C PHE A 180 8.08 -16.63 -8.25
N ILE A 181 8.60 -15.93 -9.26
CA ILE A 181 9.93 -16.13 -9.84
C ILE A 181 10.71 -14.80 -9.79
N PRO A 182 11.85 -14.73 -9.07
CA PRO A 182 12.28 -15.67 -8.04
C PRO A 182 11.33 -15.66 -6.85
N ALA A 183 11.35 -16.70 -6.05
CA ALA A 183 10.59 -16.74 -4.80
C ALA A 183 11.12 -15.67 -3.82
N PRO A 184 10.26 -14.84 -3.19
CA PRO A 184 10.66 -13.93 -2.14
C PRO A 184 11.00 -14.68 -0.84
N GLU A 185 11.62 -13.98 0.12
CA GLU A 185 11.99 -14.59 1.41
C GLU A 185 10.78 -14.86 2.30
N VAL A 186 9.69 -14.09 2.12
CA VAL A 186 8.50 -14.11 2.97
C VAL A 186 7.22 -14.31 2.14
N GLU A 187 6.17 -14.77 2.79
CA GLU A 187 4.83 -14.85 2.20
C GLU A 187 4.27 -13.47 1.88
N SER A 188 3.30 -13.44 1.00
CA SER A 188 2.57 -12.25 0.59
C SER A 188 1.10 -12.35 0.96
N SER A 189 0.39 -11.23 0.89
CA SER A 189 -1.06 -11.18 1.05
C SER A 189 -1.65 -10.18 0.06
N ILE A 190 -2.83 -10.50 -0.44
CA ILE A 190 -3.66 -9.57 -1.20
C ILE A 190 -4.46 -8.76 -0.19
N VAL A 191 -4.34 -7.45 -0.27
CA VAL A 191 -5.03 -6.47 0.58
C VAL A 191 -5.93 -5.62 -0.29
N ARG A 192 -7.16 -5.44 0.18
CA ARG A 192 -8.11 -4.47 -0.37
C ARG A 192 -8.22 -3.29 0.59
N ILE A 193 -8.14 -2.09 0.04
CA ILE A 193 -8.31 -0.84 0.79
C ILE A 193 -9.40 -0.02 0.10
N LYS A 194 -10.50 0.22 0.83
CA LYS A 194 -11.62 1.06 0.38
C LYS A 194 -11.59 2.39 1.11
N LYS A 195 -11.44 3.47 0.37
CA LYS A 195 -11.40 4.80 0.96
C LYS A 195 -12.76 5.20 1.51
N LEU A 196 -12.74 5.83 2.67
CA LEU A 196 -13.94 6.47 3.24
C LEU A 196 -14.24 7.78 2.49
N PRO A 197 -15.51 8.18 2.39
CA PRO A 197 -15.87 9.46 1.78
C PRO A 197 -15.35 10.65 2.59
N GLU A 198 -15.22 10.50 3.91
CA GLU A 198 -14.64 11.47 4.85
C GLU A 198 -13.74 10.71 5.85
N PRO A 199 -12.75 11.38 6.47
CA PRO A 199 -11.97 10.79 7.55
C PRO A 199 -12.86 10.23 8.67
N ARG A 200 -12.47 9.08 9.25
CA ARG A 200 -13.25 8.37 10.29
C ARG A 200 -13.53 9.22 11.53
N ILE A 201 -12.63 10.12 11.85
CA ILE A 201 -12.77 11.05 12.97
C ILE A 201 -12.37 12.45 12.53
N LYS A 202 -12.96 13.47 13.16
CA LYS A 202 -12.56 14.86 12.97
C LYS A 202 -11.48 15.22 14.00
N VAL A 203 -10.48 15.97 13.55
CA VAL A 203 -9.39 16.50 14.38
C VAL A 203 -9.07 17.92 13.94
N LYS A 204 -8.71 18.81 14.88
CA LYS A 204 -8.40 20.21 14.57
C LYS A 204 -7.15 20.35 13.69
N ASN A 205 -6.15 19.49 13.92
CA ASN A 205 -4.88 19.52 13.20
C ASN A 205 -4.43 18.10 12.83
N GLU A 206 -4.74 17.71 11.59
CA GLU A 206 -4.42 16.39 11.04
C GLU A 206 -2.90 16.16 10.90
N GLU A 207 -2.15 17.22 10.55
CA GLU A 207 -0.70 17.12 10.43
C GLU A 207 -0.06 16.80 11.80
N LEU A 208 -0.53 17.49 12.85
CA LEU A 208 -0.07 17.21 14.21
C LEU A 208 -0.45 15.79 14.64
N LEU A 209 -1.67 15.33 14.38
CA LEU A 209 -2.10 13.96 14.69
C LEU A 209 -1.12 12.93 14.13
N PHE A 210 -0.83 13.00 12.83
CA PHE A 210 0.06 12.02 12.19
C PHE A 210 1.53 12.19 12.59
N LYS A 211 1.96 13.41 12.91
CA LYS A 211 3.28 13.65 13.49
C LYS A 211 3.43 12.95 14.84
N LEU A 212 2.44 13.08 15.74
CA LEU A 212 2.45 12.42 17.06
C LEU A 212 2.43 10.90 16.92
N ILE A 213 1.56 10.35 16.06
CA ILE A 213 1.52 8.92 15.79
C ILE A 213 2.87 8.42 15.28
N LYS A 214 3.46 9.07 14.28
CA LYS A 214 4.76 8.70 13.74
C LYS A 214 5.87 8.76 14.80
N GLU A 215 5.92 9.82 15.60
CA GLU A 215 6.89 9.98 16.68
C GLU A 215 6.76 8.86 17.72
N ASN A 216 5.53 8.52 18.12
CA ASN A 216 5.26 7.43 19.05
C ASN A 216 5.82 6.09 18.53
N PHE A 217 5.58 5.77 17.27
CA PHE A 217 6.02 4.49 16.70
C PHE A 217 7.52 4.40 16.41
N THR A 218 8.27 5.50 16.44
CA THR A 218 9.74 5.48 16.43
C THR A 218 10.32 5.01 17.77
N LYS A 219 9.58 5.18 18.87
CA LYS A 219 9.96 4.85 20.24
C LYS A 219 8.97 3.87 20.90
N ARG A 220 8.47 2.91 20.15
CA ARG A 220 7.35 2.02 20.46
C ARG A 220 7.31 1.46 21.89
N ARG A 221 8.50 1.06 22.45
CA ARG A 221 8.60 0.45 23.79
C ARG A 221 8.59 1.45 24.96
N LYS A 222 8.51 2.77 24.69
CA LYS A 222 8.48 3.81 25.72
C LYS A 222 7.06 4.16 26.12
N THR A 223 6.89 4.74 27.33
CA THR A 223 5.64 5.39 27.70
C THR A 223 5.35 6.55 26.75
N ILE A 224 4.10 6.91 26.61
CA ILE A 224 3.69 7.97 25.68
C ILE A 224 4.35 9.31 26.05
N THR A 225 4.56 9.60 27.34
CA THR A 225 5.27 10.78 27.82
C THR A 225 6.70 10.86 27.33
N ASN A 226 7.37 9.71 27.20
CA ASN A 226 8.73 9.63 26.69
C ASN A 226 8.79 9.55 25.16
N SER A 227 7.78 8.95 24.52
CA SER A 227 7.75 8.82 23.07
C SER A 227 7.48 10.17 22.40
N LEU A 228 6.56 11.00 22.93
CA LEU A 228 6.15 12.29 22.37
C LEU A 228 6.93 13.51 22.90
N SER A 229 8.03 13.29 23.59
CA SER A 229 8.84 14.34 24.24
C SER A 229 9.44 15.39 23.29
N GLN A 230 9.50 15.10 21.97
CA GLN A 230 9.97 16.06 20.96
C GLN A 230 8.86 17.04 20.53
N SER A 231 7.61 16.61 20.56
CA SER A 231 6.48 17.41 20.11
C SER A 231 5.69 18.04 21.23
N ILE A 232 5.64 17.43 22.43
CA ILE A 232 4.85 17.90 23.56
C ILE A 232 5.71 17.94 24.82
N PRO A 233 5.80 19.08 25.54
CA PRO A 233 6.45 19.16 26.85
C PRO A 233 5.83 18.16 27.83
N LYS A 234 6.69 17.51 28.64
CA LYS A 234 6.27 16.41 29.53
C LYS A 234 5.15 16.82 30.52
N ASN A 235 5.26 17.99 31.12
CA ASN A 235 4.25 18.51 32.06
C ASN A 235 2.89 18.65 31.37
N LYS A 236 2.85 19.26 30.18
CA LYS A 236 1.61 19.41 29.39
C LYS A 236 1.00 18.07 29.02
N LEU A 237 1.83 17.08 28.62
CA LEU A 237 1.34 15.74 28.28
C LEU A 237 0.79 15.00 29.50
N LEU A 238 1.37 15.19 30.69
CA LEU A 238 0.82 14.64 31.94
C LEU A 238 -0.54 15.24 32.30
N GLU A 239 -0.73 16.55 32.09
CA GLU A 239 -2.04 17.21 32.27
C GLU A 239 -3.09 16.61 31.30
N ILE A 240 -2.74 16.48 30.00
CA ILE A 240 -3.59 15.87 28.99
C ILE A 240 -3.96 14.42 29.37
N LEU A 241 -3.01 13.61 29.80
CA LEU A 241 -3.28 12.23 30.21
C LEU A 241 -4.22 12.18 31.42
N SER A 242 -4.02 13.06 32.40
CA SER A 242 -4.90 13.19 33.56
C SER A 242 -6.35 13.56 33.15
N GLU A 243 -6.50 14.52 32.22
CA GLU A 243 -7.80 14.94 31.68
C GLU A 243 -8.51 13.79 30.94
N LEU A 244 -7.73 12.94 30.24
CA LEU A 244 -8.24 11.78 29.53
C LEU A 244 -8.41 10.53 30.41
N GLY A 245 -8.09 10.61 31.71
CA GLY A 245 -8.16 9.47 32.63
C GLY A 245 -7.16 8.36 32.33
N LEU A 246 -6.01 8.70 31.73
CA LEU A 246 -4.99 7.74 31.32
C LEU A 246 -3.81 7.74 32.31
N PRO A 247 -3.29 6.56 32.72
CA PRO A 247 -2.11 6.47 33.56
C PRO A 247 -0.85 7.03 32.89
N GLU A 248 0.09 7.58 33.68
CA GLU A 248 1.40 8.03 33.18
C GLU A 248 2.22 6.91 32.52
N SER A 249 1.99 5.64 32.94
CA SER A 249 2.62 4.45 32.41
C SER A 249 2.10 4.03 31.04
N THR A 250 1.04 4.68 30.53
CA THR A 250 0.40 4.36 29.25
C THR A 250 1.41 4.31 28.12
N ARG A 251 1.34 3.27 27.29
CA ARG A 251 2.13 3.14 26.06
C ARG A 251 1.29 3.59 24.87
N GLY A 252 1.88 4.39 23.99
CA GLY A 252 1.14 4.90 22.86
C GLY A 252 0.71 3.82 21.86
N GLU A 253 1.40 2.67 21.82
CA GLU A 253 0.98 1.55 20.94
C GLU A 253 -0.36 0.90 21.37
N GLU A 254 -0.82 1.15 22.59
CA GLU A 254 -2.08 0.63 23.16
C GLU A 254 -3.26 1.58 22.92
N LEU A 255 -2.98 2.80 22.42
CA LEU A 255 -4.00 3.84 22.27
C LEU A 255 -4.79 3.69 20.98
N SER A 256 -6.07 4.00 21.05
CA SER A 256 -6.92 4.11 19.87
C SER A 256 -6.61 5.38 19.07
N LEU A 257 -7.13 5.44 17.83
CA LEU A 257 -7.02 6.62 16.98
C LEU A 257 -7.71 7.85 17.61
N GLU A 258 -8.85 7.64 18.26
CA GLU A 258 -9.63 8.69 18.94
C GLU A 258 -8.84 9.31 20.10
N ILE A 259 -8.08 8.51 20.84
CA ILE A 259 -7.24 9.02 21.92
C ILE A 259 -6.09 9.86 21.37
N PHE A 260 -5.42 9.41 20.30
CA PHE A 260 -4.41 10.23 19.64
C PHE A 260 -4.97 11.55 19.11
N ALA A 261 -6.21 11.54 18.56
CA ALA A 261 -6.87 12.76 18.10
C ALA A 261 -7.16 13.72 19.26
N LYS A 262 -7.67 13.21 20.39
CA LYS A 262 -7.89 14.03 21.59
C LYS A 262 -6.58 14.64 22.11
N ILE A 263 -5.48 13.87 22.14
CA ILE A 263 -4.17 14.40 22.53
C ILE A 263 -3.75 15.51 21.56
N ALA A 264 -3.91 15.32 20.25
CA ALA A 264 -3.58 16.34 19.26
C ALA A 264 -4.44 17.61 19.39
N ASP A 265 -5.71 17.46 19.75
CA ASP A 265 -6.65 18.58 19.89
C ASP A 265 -6.47 19.39 21.18
N LEU A 266 -5.84 18.81 22.22
CA LEU A 266 -5.50 19.42 23.50
C LEU A 266 -4.08 20.03 23.52
N CYS A 267 -3.28 19.80 22.48
CA CYS A 267 -1.97 20.42 22.30
C CYS A 267 -2.08 21.85 21.82
#